data_f113570be4025597aecde7f7f5889e91
#
_entry.id   f113570be4025597aecde7f7f5889e91
#
_cell.length_a   1.000
_cell.length_b   1.000
_cell.length_c   1.000
_cell.angle_alpha   90.00
_cell.angle_beta   90.00
_cell.angle_gamma   90.00
#
_symmetry.space_group_name_H-M   'P 1'
#
loop_
_entity.id
_entity.type
_entity.pdbx_description
1 polymer ?
#
loop_
_entity_poly.entity_id
_entity_poly.type
_entity_poly.pdbx_seq_one_letter_code
_entity_poly.pdbx_strand_id
1 'polypeptide(L)'
;MIAGGCLCGAVRYRTDAEPIVTRLCWCRVCQYIAAGNAAVGVCFPTAGFAVTGETRDFVSVADSGNRMHRRFCPAERICSARRNRGRT
;
A
#
# COMPACT_ATOMS: atom_id res chain seq x y z
N MET A 1 7.51 3.60 17.15
CA MET A 1 6.28 3.78 16.37
C MET A 1 6.61 4.29 14.97
N ILE A 2 6.00 3.71 13.99
CA ILE A 2 6.14 4.13 12.60
C ILE A 2 4.83 4.75 12.15
N ALA A 3 4.88 5.92 11.55
CA ALA A 3 3.70 6.63 11.09
C ALA A 3 3.96 7.29 9.74
N GLY A 4 2.93 7.42 8.97
CA GLY A 4 2.99 8.08 7.67
C GLY A 4 1.60 8.36 7.12
N GLY A 5 1.53 8.67 5.85
CA GLY A 5 0.26 8.94 5.20
C GLY A 5 0.44 9.60 3.84
N CYS A 6 -0.66 10.13 3.32
CA CYS A 6 -0.63 10.85 2.07
C CYS A 6 -0.08 12.28 2.26
N LEU A 7 0.26 12.91 1.16
CA LEU A 7 0.87 14.24 1.19
C LEU A 7 -0.08 15.30 1.76
N CYS A 8 -1.38 15.20 1.49
CA CYS A 8 -2.35 16.18 2.00
C CYS A 8 -2.71 15.97 3.47
N GLY A 9 -2.33 14.85 4.06
CA GLY A 9 -2.59 14.53 5.45
C GLY A 9 -3.97 13.95 5.73
N ALA A 10 -4.81 13.77 4.73
CA ALA A 10 -6.17 13.25 4.94
C ALA A 10 -6.16 11.77 5.34
N VAL A 11 -5.20 11.01 4.86
CA VAL A 11 -5.04 9.60 5.20
C VAL A 11 -3.76 9.43 6.01
N ARG A 12 -3.89 8.82 7.18
CA ARG A 12 -2.75 8.59 8.07
C ARG A 12 -2.73 7.12 8.49
N TYR A 13 -1.53 6.60 8.69
CA TYR A 13 -1.36 5.26 9.23
C TYR A 13 -0.32 5.26 10.33
N ARG A 14 -0.41 4.28 11.21
CA ARG A 14 0.60 4.06 12.25
C ARG A 14 0.64 2.59 12.63
N THR A 15 1.80 2.17 13.11
CA THR A 15 2.00 0.84 13.68
C THR A 15 3.17 0.87 14.66
N ASP A 16 3.09 0.04 15.69
CA ASP A 16 4.19 -0.18 16.62
C ASP A 16 5.00 -1.42 16.27
N ALA A 17 4.56 -2.19 15.27
CA ALA A 17 5.22 -3.41 14.87
C ALA A 17 6.44 -3.13 14.02
N GLU A 18 7.40 -4.07 14.07
CA GLU A 18 8.56 -4.04 13.19
C GLU A 18 8.16 -4.42 11.77
N PRO A 19 8.78 -3.80 10.75
CA PRO A 19 8.55 -4.25 9.37
C PRO A 19 9.00 -5.70 9.17
N ILE A 20 8.21 -6.44 8.41
CA ILE A 20 8.55 -7.82 8.07
C ILE A 20 9.62 -7.84 6.99
N VAL A 21 9.41 -7.07 5.93
CA VAL A 21 10.32 -7.01 4.78
C VAL A 21 10.03 -5.76 3.95
N THR A 22 11.07 -5.26 3.32
CA THR A 22 10.95 -4.21 2.29
C THR A 22 11.24 -4.83 0.95
N ARG A 23 10.39 -4.58 -0.04
CA ARG A 23 10.50 -5.17 -1.37
C ARG A 23 10.44 -4.13 -2.46
N LEU A 24 11.13 -4.44 -3.55
CA LEU A 24 10.97 -3.74 -4.83
C LEU A 24 10.14 -4.62 -5.75
N CYS A 25 9.16 -4.04 -6.42
CA CYS A 25 8.33 -4.79 -7.35
C CYS A 25 8.39 -4.13 -8.73
N TRP A 26 8.80 -4.92 -9.72
CA TRP A 26 8.95 -4.50 -11.11
C TRP A 26 7.82 -5.00 -12.02
N CYS A 27 6.73 -5.54 -11.45
CA CYS A 27 5.64 -6.00 -12.28
C CYS A 27 5.03 -4.84 -13.08
N ARG A 28 4.31 -5.16 -14.13
CA ARG A 28 3.78 -4.13 -15.04
C ARG A 28 2.92 -3.11 -14.31
N VAL A 29 2.06 -3.57 -13.41
CA VAL A 29 1.18 -2.68 -12.64
C VAL A 29 2.02 -1.76 -11.75
N CYS A 30 3.03 -2.30 -11.08
CA CYS A 30 3.90 -1.50 -10.22
C CYS A 30 4.69 -0.47 -11.02
N GLN A 31 5.13 -0.81 -12.22
CA GLN A 31 5.81 0.15 -13.09
C GLN A 31 4.89 1.31 -13.48
N TYR A 32 3.63 1.04 -13.74
CA TYR A 32 2.67 2.12 -14.02
C TYR A 32 2.45 3.00 -12.81
N ILE A 33 2.32 2.40 -11.63
CA ILE A 33 2.11 3.15 -10.38
C ILE A 33 3.32 4.03 -10.07
N ALA A 34 4.53 3.53 -10.30
CA ALA A 34 5.78 4.19 -9.95
C ALA A 34 6.41 4.96 -11.12
N ALA A 35 5.62 5.29 -12.12
CA ALA A 35 6.07 6.08 -13.28
C ALA A 35 7.28 5.45 -14.01
N GLY A 36 7.24 4.15 -14.19
CA GLY A 36 8.28 3.42 -14.92
C GLY A 36 9.36 2.82 -14.05
N ASN A 37 9.34 3.10 -12.75
CA ASN A 37 10.28 2.54 -11.78
C ASN A 37 9.66 1.36 -11.03
N ALA A 38 10.47 0.72 -10.17
CA ALA A 38 9.94 -0.27 -9.25
C ALA A 38 9.10 0.41 -8.17
N ALA A 39 8.04 -0.25 -7.76
CA ALA A 39 7.32 0.17 -6.57
C ALA A 39 8.04 -0.34 -5.33
N VAL A 40 8.25 0.52 -4.36
CA VAL A 40 8.86 0.16 -3.08
C VAL A 40 7.74 -0.11 -2.08
N GLY A 41 7.74 -1.31 -1.50
CA GLY A 41 6.75 -1.69 -0.52
C GLY A 41 7.39 -2.16 0.76
N VAL A 42 6.85 -1.71 1.89
CA VAL A 42 7.25 -2.18 3.20
C VAL A 42 6.09 -2.98 3.76
N CYS A 43 6.35 -4.22 4.15
CA CYS A 43 5.32 -5.10 4.70
C CYS A 43 5.32 -5.01 6.21
N PHE A 44 4.16 -4.79 6.78
CA PHE A 44 3.93 -4.79 8.23
C PHE A 44 2.93 -5.86 8.60
N PRO A 45 2.99 -6.38 9.83
CA PRO A 45 1.89 -7.20 10.34
C PRO A 45 0.59 -6.43 10.30
N THR A 46 -0.50 -7.09 9.92
CA THR A 46 -1.83 -6.44 9.89
C THR A 46 -2.30 -6.07 11.30
N ALA A 47 -1.94 -6.90 12.29
CA ALA A 47 -2.28 -6.64 13.68
C ALA A 47 -1.56 -5.38 14.16
N GLY A 48 -2.32 -4.47 14.76
CA GLY A 48 -1.78 -3.21 15.26
C GLY A 48 -1.51 -2.15 14.20
N PHE A 49 -1.82 -2.42 12.95
CA PHE A 49 -1.70 -1.43 11.87
C PHE A 49 -3.00 -0.65 11.77
N ALA A 50 -2.95 0.62 12.07
CA ALA A 50 -4.12 1.50 12.09
C ALA A 50 -4.06 2.49 10.93
N VAL A 51 -5.18 2.62 10.23
CA VAL A 51 -5.34 3.60 9.15
C VAL A 51 -6.52 4.49 9.49
N THR A 52 -6.34 5.80 9.38
CA THR A 52 -7.41 6.78 9.57
C THR A 52 -7.60 7.58 8.29
N GLY A 53 -8.82 8.07 8.08
CA GLY A 53 -9.17 8.79 6.88
C GLY A 53 -9.84 7.91 5.84
N GLU A 54 -10.47 8.55 4.87
CA GLU A 54 -11.17 7.86 3.79
C GLU A 54 -10.18 7.44 2.71
N THR A 55 -10.25 6.18 2.29
CA THR A 55 -9.45 5.67 1.19
C THR A 55 -10.35 5.03 0.15
N ARG A 56 -9.87 4.97 -1.08
CA ARG A 56 -10.50 4.21 -2.16
C ARG A 56 -9.60 3.07 -2.56
N ASP A 57 -10.22 2.00 -3.06
CA ASP A 57 -9.51 0.81 -3.52
C ASP A 57 -9.44 0.77 -5.04
N PHE A 58 -8.27 0.46 -5.54
CA PHE A 58 -8.11 -0.04 -6.89
C PHE A 58 -7.82 -1.54 -6.80
N VAL A 59 -8.67 -2.34 -7.43
CA VAL A 59 -8.52 -3.80 -7.39
C VAL A 59 -7.99 -4.30 -8.72
N SER A 60 -6.93 -5.10 -8.66
CA SER A 60 -6.37 -5.75 -9.84
C SER A 60 -6.02 -7.19 -9.50
N VAL A 61 -5.83 -8.01 -10.54
CA VAL A 61 -5.43 -9.40 -10.36
C VAL A 61 -3.94 -9.51 -10.70
N ALA A 62 -3.16 -9.99 -9.75
CA ALA A 62 -1.74 -10.21 -9.94
C ALA A 62 -1.50 -11.45 -10.82
N ASP A 63 -0.28 -11.58 -11.35
CA ASP A 63 0.10 -12.75 -12.17
C ASP A 63 -0.08 -14.05 -11.42
N SER A 64 0.03 -14.03 -10.09
CA SER A 64 -0.21 -15.19 -9.24
C SER A 64 -1.68 -15.59 -9.12
N GLY A 65 -2.61 -14.77 -9.66
CA GLY A 65 -4.04 -14.99 -9.53
C GLY A 65 -4.66 -14.34 -8.30
N ASN A 66 -3.87 -13.78 -7.41
CA ASN A 66 -4.36 -13.11 -6.21
C ASN A 66 -4.93 -11.73 -6.54
N ARG A 67 -6.00 -11.36 -5.85
CA ARG A 67 -6.54 -10.01 -5.94
C ARG A 67 -5.69 -9.06 -5.12
N MET A 68 -5.30 -7.98 -5.74
CA MET A 68 -4.53 -6.92 -5.10
C MET A 68 -5.46 -5.72 -4.88
N HIS A 69 -5.53 -5.27 -3.64
CA HIS A 69 -6.27 -4.06 -3.27
C HIS A 69 -5.26 -2.96 -2.97
N ARG A 70 -5.30 -1.91 -3.78
CA ARG A 70 -4.43 -0.75 -3.59
C ARG A 70 -5.29 0.41 -3.14
N ARG A 71 -5.09 0.82 -1.90
CA ARG A 71 -5.81 1.94 -1.31
C ARG A 71 -5.07 3.23 -1.57
N PHE A 72 -5.80 4.26 -1.84
CA PHE A 72 -5.23 5.57 -2.11
C PHE A 72 -6.10 6.67 -1.55
N CYS A 73 -5.49 7.83 -1.34
CA CYS A 73 -6.21 9.03 -0.92
C CYS A 73 -7.06 9.53 -2.08
N PRO A 74 -8.39 9.67 -1.93
CA PRO A 74 -9.23 10.11 -3.04
C PRO A 74 -8.96 11.55 -3.47
N ALA A 75 -8.45 12.39 -2.58
CA ALA A 75 -8.15 13.78 -2.89
C ALA A 75 -6.89 13.94 -3.75
N GLU A 76 -5.85 13.14 -3.46
CA GLU A 76 -4.57 13.22 -4.17
C GLU A 76 -4.35 12.07 -5.14
N ARG A 77 -5.08 10.97 -4.97
CA ARG A 77 -4.89 9.74 -5.72
C ARG A 77 -3.52 9.12 -5.55
N ILE A 78 -2.88 9.40 -4.42
CA ILE A 78 -1.60 8.80 -4.06
C ILE A 78 -1.87 7.51 -3.30
N CYS A 79 -1.21 6.44 -3.73
CA CYS A 79 -1.36 5.13 -3.09
C CYS A 79 -0.77 5.16 -1.69
N SER A 80 -1.61 5.01 -0.66
CA SER A 80 -1.17 5.05 0.73
C SER A 80 -0.96 3.66 1.33
N ALA A 81 -1.65 2.66 0.82
CA ALA A 81 -1.52 1.30 1.31
C ALA A 81 -2.00 0.31 0.27
N ARG A 82 -1.53 -0.92 0.36
CA ARG A 82 -2.08 -1.98 -0.47
C ARG A 82 -2.18 -3.26 0.35
N ARG A 83 -3.15 -4.04 -0.01
CA ARG A 83 -3.39 -5.32 0.62
C ARG A 83 -3.42 -6.40 -0.43
N ASN A 84 -2.76 -7.49 -0.16
CA ASN A 84 -2.80 -8.67 -0.98
C ASN A 84 -3.68 -9.70 -0.29
N ARG A 85 -4.78 -10.10 -0.94
CA ARG A 85 -5.66 -11.09 -0.37
C ARG A 85 -4.99 -12.45 -0.40
N GLY A 86 -4.97 -13.13 0.75
CA GLY A 86 -4.29 -14.40 0.91
C GLY A 86 -2.82 -14.27 1.29
N ARG A 87 -2.29 -13.04 1.38
CA ARG A 87 -0.93 -12.76 1.86
C ARG A 87 -0.95 -11.47 2.63
N THR A 88 -0.30 -11.44 3.71
CA THR A 88 -0.19 -10.24 4.54
C THR A 88 1.22 -9.72 4.54
#